data_22e3dda6c80da7343c7e37f4d3106e86
#
_entry.id   22e3dda6c80da7343c7e37f4d3106e86
#
_cell.length_a   1.000
_cell.length_b   1.000
_cell.length_c   1.000
_cell.angle_alpha   90.00
_cell.angle_beta   90.00
_cell.angle_gamma   90.00
#
_symmetry.space_group_name_H-M   'P 1'
#
loop_
_entity.id
_entity.type
_entity.pdbx_description
1 polymer ?
#
loop_
_entity_poly.entity_id
_entity_poly.type
_entity_poly.pdbx_seq_one_letter_code
_entity_poly.pdbx_strand_id
1 'polypeptide(L)'
;MKKKYTPAGLPFLQAQVLQRLYIDISKNQKTDLTTLSKISDYPPESKILKSAIDALVHKNFINGSLIDGFSVPENRFDFFQSVIKKFDYDGKIYSSKILDHTQKVSSQLELFLKTKSISELNRFGVIHKWYDYLEDFPYSLIEDKIREYNLNKYSLVVDPFCGSGTTLVTANMFHINAVGFDANPLMTFVSKVKTTWDIDIQILTKAIAEVGKEFLQRVTGLKHDSYTDGFLSSMPKKELNQWLSPRLQQEVSLLKEVIGNIQNLKIKNLFLLAMSKSCFDASYVSLCPGTTFYPFREKEEFWNLFSNKIIQMHDDLKAIQAHDSYGKTTLINETCLAAREYLENNSIDFIITSPPYPNDLEYTRQTRLELYLLDFVKNMDDIQQIKRKMAKGSTKLIFKDSDSERFVEKFHSVKNVSSQIYEQTKNKNWGFDYPRMVKEYFGDMYLCMREFYPLMKTNSHFLLVVGDQTIKGVFIPVCDMLIELAEEIGYKNCRKESFRIRRSTGHDIPLPEDIVILEK
;
A
#
# COMPACT_ATOMS: atom_id res chain seq x y z
N MET A 1 -4.37 -23.20 -1.81
CA MET A 1 -4.31 -22.36 -3.02
C MET A 1 -5.61 -21.61 -3.15
N LYS A 2 -5.66 -20.31 -2.89
CA LYS A 2 -6.84 -19.49 -3.22
C LYS A 2 -6.83 -19.29 -4.73
N LYS A 3 -7.86 -19.79 -5.43
CA LYS A 3 -8.04 -19.59 -6.86
C LYS A 3 -8.16 -18.09 -7.12
N LYS A 4 -7.22 -17.48 -7.83
CA LYS A 4 -7.40 -16.13 -8.36
C LYS A 4 -8.46 -16.20 -9.46
N TYR A 5 -9.64 -15.67 -9.19
CA TYR A 5 -10.72 -15.57 -10.16
C TYR A 5 -10.69 -14.19 -10.82
N THR A 6 -10.93 -14.17 -12.11
CA THR A 6 -11.17 -12.95 -12.86
C THR A 6 -12.62 -12.47 -12.64
N PRO A 7 -12.94 -11.20 -12.97
CA PRO A 7 -14.32 -10.71 -12.91
C PRO A 7 -15.35 -11.51 -13.70
N ALA A 8 -14.91 -12.37 -14.62
CA ALA A 8 -15.77 -13.29 -15.37
C ALA A 8 -15.91 -14.68 -14.72
N GLY A 9 -15.39 -14.87 -13.49
CA GLY A 9 -15.47 -16.16 -12.79
C GLY A 9 -14.49 -17.23 -13.28
N LEU A 10 -13.60 -16.90 -14.21
CA LEU A 10 -12.58 -17.83 -14.69
C LEU A 10 -11.31 -17.73 -13.83
N PRO A 11 -10.59 -18.85 -13.58
CA PRO A 11 -9.24 -18.81 -13.06
C PRO A 11 -8.34 -17.94 -13.95
N PHE A 12 -7.40 -17.23 -13.33
CA PHE A 12 -6.54 -16.26 -14.01
C PHE A 12 -5.85 -16.82 -15.26
N LEU A 13 -5.26 -18.01 -15.15
CA LEU A 13 -4.61 -18.68 -16.28
C LEU A 13 -5.59 -18.99 -17.43
N GLN A 14 -6.81 -19.46 -17.10
CA GLN A 14 -7.83 -19.72 -18.12
C GLN A 14 -8.24 -18.44 -18.85
N ALA A 15 -8.30 -17.30 -18.13
CA ALA A 15 -8.62 -16.02 -18.73
C ALA A 15 -7.49 -15.51 -19.63
N GLN A 16 -6.22 -15.68 -19.26
CA GLN A 16 -5.07 -15.33 -20.12
C GLN A 16 -5.03 -16.17 -21.40
N VAL A 17 -5.19 -17.49 -21.28
CA VAL A 17 -5.24 -18.41 -22.43
C VAL A 17 -6.39 -18.04 -23.35
N LEU A 18 -7.56 -17.78 -22.81
CA LEU A 18 -8.75 -17.43 -23.56
C LEU A 18 -8.57 -16.11 -24.32
N GLN A 19 -8.01 -15.10 -23.67
CA GLN A 19 -7.72 -13.81 -24.28
C GLN A 19 -6.76 -13.94 -25.48
N ARG A 20 -5.68 -14.70 -25.30
CA ARG A 20 -4.72 -14.89 -26.40
C ARG A 20 -5.33 -15.63 -27.57
N LEU A 21 -6.03 -16.72 -27.31
CA LEU A 21 -6.72 -17.48 -28.33
C LEU A 21 -7.67 -16.60 -29.17
N TYR A 22 -8.39 -15.71 -28.52
CA TYR A 22 -9.28 -14.79 -29.24
C TYR A 22 -8.52 -13.77 -30.09
N ILE A 23 -7.44 -13.15 -29.56
CA ILE A 23 -6.63 -12.20 -30.33
C ILE A 23 -6.10 -12.87 -31.62
N ASP A 24 -5.59 -14.08 -31.48
CA ASP A 24 -5.04 -14.82 -32.61
C ASP A 24 -6.15 -15.22 -33.60
N ILE A 25 -7.29 -15.69 -33.14
CA ILE A 25 -8.46 -16.00 -33.96
C ILE A 25 -8.95 -14.73 -34.69
N SER A 26 -9.04 -13.60 -34.01
CA SER A 26 -9.49 -12.32 -34.59
C SER A 26 -8.54 -11.80 -35.67
N LYS A 27 -7.26 -12.24 -35.66
CA LYS A 27 -6.23 -11.91 -36.67
C LYS A 27 -5.98 -13.00 -37.68
N ASN A 28 -6.82 -14.04 -37.71
CA ASN A 28 -6.62 -15.26 -38.50
C ASN A 28 -5.24 -15.93 -38.27
N GLN A 29 -4.72 -15.84 -37.05
CA GLN A 29 -3.46 -16.46 -36.65
C GLN A 29 -3.73 -17.76 -35.89
N LYS A 30 -2.92 -18.79 -36.11
CA LYS A 30 -2.98 -20.02 -35.30
C LYS A 30 -2.18 -19.82 -34.02
N THR A 31 -2.79 -20.16 -32.89
CA THR A 31 -2.13 -20.17 -31.59
C THR A 31 -1.54 -21.54 -31.31
N ASP A 32 -0.27 -21.62 -30.99
CA ASP A 32 0.43 -22.81 -30.54
C ASP A 32 0.77 -22.76 -29.01
N LEU A 33 1.19 -23.89 -28.48
CA LEU A 33 1.59 -24.01 -27.08
C LEU A 33 2.78 -23.13 -26.72
N THR A 34 3.69 -22.87 -27.64
CA THR A 34 4.87 -22.04 -27.43
C THR A 34 4.46 -20.59 -27.21
N THR A 35 3.48 -20.11 -27.97
CA THR A 35 2.91 -18.77 -27.84
C THR A 35 2.14 -18.62 -26.52
N LEU A 36 1.33 -19.63 -26.16
CA LEU A 36 0.60 -19.64 -24.89
C LEU A 36 1.54 -19.72 -23.68
N SER A 37 2.64 -20.48 -23.81
CA SER A 37 3.69 -20.58 -22.80
C SER A 37 4.33 -19.23 -22.50
N LYS A 38 4.71 -18.47 -23.52
CA LYS A 38 5.32 -17.13 -23.37
C LYS A 38 4.42 -16.12 -22.64
N ILE A 39 3.12 -16.29 -22.71
CA ILE A 39 2.14 -15.34 -22.13
C ILE A 39 1.72 -15.78 -20.75
N SER A 40 1.68 -17.10 -20.51
CA SER A 40 1.17 -17.68 -19.27
C SER A 40 2.25 -17.93 -18.23
N ASP A 41 3.52 -17.70 -18.53
CA ASP A 41 4.69 -18.04 -17.70
C ASP A 41 4.79 -19.54 -17.35
N TYR A 42 4.17 -20.42 -18.14
CA TYR A 42 4.24 -21.87 -17.97
C TYR A 42 4.89 -22.54 -19.19
N PRO A 43 5.82 -23.50 -18.98
CA PRO A 43 6.43 -24.25 -20.10
C PRO A 43 5.39 -24.91 -21.00
N PRO A 44 5.65 -25.09 -22.31
CA PRO A 44 4.71 -25.72 -23.26
C PRO A 44 4.24 -27.12 -22.81
N GLU A 45 5.10 -27.87 -22.12
CA GLU A 45 4.81 -29.22 -21.61
C GLU A 45 4.03 -29.21 -20.29
N SER A 46 3.79 -28.03 -19.72
CA SER A 46 3.17 -27.90 -18.41
C SER A 46 1.79 -28.55 -18.34
N LYS A 47 1.62 -29.47 -17.40
CA LYS A 47 0.30 -30.07 -17.11
C LYS A 47 -0.72 -29.02 -16.67
N ILE A 48 -0.25 -27.93 -16.07
CA ILE A 48 -1.12 -26.83 -15.59
C ILE A 48 -1.69 -26.06 -16.78
N LEU A 49 -0.85 -25.73 -17.78
CA LEU A 49 -1.28 -25.07 -19.02
C LEU A 49 -2.26 -25.93 -19.81
N LYS A 50 -1.95 -27.21 -20.00
CA LYS A 50 -2.83 -28.18 -20.67
C LYS A 50 -4.17 -28.31 -19.95
N SER A 51 -4.15 -28.48 -18.62
CA SER A 51 -5.38 -28.55 -17.81
C SER A 51 -6.22 -27.27 -17.87
N ALA A 52 -5.60 -26.11 -18.02
CA ALA A 52 -6.33 -24.84 -18.20
C ALA A 52 -7.04 -24.80 -19.55
N ILE A 53 -6.40 -25.28 -20.61
CA ILE A 53 -6.98 -25.37 -21.96
C ILE A 53 -8.12 -26.39 -21.98
N ASP A 54 -7.90 -27.61 -21.44
CA ASP A 54 -8.92 -28.65 -21.37
C ASP A 54 -10.17 -28.18 -20.59
N ALA A 55 -9.95 -27.43 -19.52
CA ALA A 55 -11.06 -26.85 -18.75
C ALA A 55 -11.84 -25.78 -19.54
N LEU A 56 -11.21 -25.05 -20.44
CA LEU A 56 -11.90 -24.10 -21.32
C LEU A 56 -12.72 -24.82 -22.41
N VAL A 57 -12.17 -25.90 -22.96
CA VAL A 57 -12.90 -26.76 -23.93
C VAL A 57 -14.09 -27.42 -23.23
N HIS A 58 -13.89 -28.06 -22.06
CA HIS A 58 -14.95 -28.72 -21.29
C HIS A 58 -16.08 -27.76 -20.87
N LYS A 59 -15.75 -26.51 -20.59
CA LYS A 59 -16.74 -25.47 -20.26
C LYS A 59 -17.37 -24.80 -21.49
N ASN A 60 -17.09 -25.30 -22.66
CA ASN A 60 -17.57 -24.76 -23.94
C ASN A 60 -17.24 -23.27 -24.15
N PHE A 61 -16.07 -22.83 -23.68
CA PHE A 61 -15.55 -21.49 -23.98
C PHE A 61 -14.81 -21.43 -25.29
N ILE A 62 -14.19 -22.55 -25.69
CA ILE A 62 -13.49 -22.73 -26.97
C ILE A 62 -13.82 -24.12 -27.53
N ASN A 63 -13.79 -24.26 -28.85
CA ASN A 63 -13.87 -25.54 -29.55
C ASN A 63 -12.50 -25.85 -30.16
N GLY A 64 -12.20 -27.13 -30.32
CA GLY A 64 -11.01 -27.60 -31.03
C GLY A 64 -9.97 -28.22 -30.09
N SER A 65 -8.78 -28.43 -30.64
CA SER A 65 -7.65 -29.04 -29.95
C SER A 65 -6.33 -28.34 -30.32
N LEU A 66 -5.27 -28.71 -29.60
CA LEU A 66 -3.92 -28.22 -29.90
C LEU A 66 -3.39 -28.64 -31.27
N ILE A 67 -3.97 -29.70 -31.84
CA ILE A 67 -3.59 -30.24 -33.14
C ILE A 67 -4.37 -29.53 -34.25
N ASP A 68 -5.68 -29.40 -34.09
CA ASP A 68 -6.60 -28.88 -35.11
C ASP A 68 -6.75 -27.35 -35.06
N GLY A 69 -6.27 -26.74 -34.00
CA GLY A 69 -6.47 -25.33 -33.66
C GLY A 69 -7.76 -25.10 -32.88
N PHE A 70 -7.99 -23.85 -32.48
CA PHE A 70 -9.13 -23.48 -31.63
C PHE A 70 -10.06 -22.50 -32.36
N SER A 71 -11.34 -22.62 -32.09
CA SER A 71 -12.38 -21.68 -32.50
C SER A 71 -13.25 -21.25 -31.30
N VAL A 72 -13.98 -20.15 -31.48
CA VAL A 72 -14.92 -19.65 -30.47
C VAL A 72 -16.33 -20.05 -30.88
N PRO A 73 -17.13 -20.69 -29.99
CA PRO A 73 -18.54 -20.92 -30.26
C PRO A 73 -19.29 -19.59 -30.47
N GLU A 74 -20.16 -19.52 -31.49
CA GLU A 74 -20.92 -18.29 -31.83
C GLU A 74 -21.73 -17.76 -30.65
N ASN A 75 -22.32 -18.62 -29.85
CA ASN A 75 -23.10 -18.25 -28.65
C ASN A 75 -22.26 -17.72 -27.50
N ARG A 76 -20.94 -17.67 -27.61
CA ARG A 76 -20.00 -17.15 -26.60
C ARG A 76 -19.28 -15.89 -27.06
N PHE A 77 -19.58 -15.37 -28.24
CA PHE A 77 -18.87 -14.23 -28.83
C PHE A 77 -18.95 -12.97 -27.93
N ASP A 78 -20.13 -12.64 -27.42
CA ASP A 78 -20.34 -11.49 -26.52
C ASP A 78 -19.61 -11.65 -25.18
N PHE A 79 -19.62 -12.87 -24.63
CA PHE A 79 -18.86 -13.19 -23.43
C PHE A 79 -17.36 -13.00 -23.68
N PHE A 80 -16.88 -13.43 -24.83
CA PHE A 80 -15.50 -13.27 -25.25
C PHE A 80 -15.10 -11.81 -25.40
N GLN A 81 -15.91 -11.00 -26.04
CA GLN A 81 -15.68 -9.57 -26.12
C GLN A 81 -15.60 -8.93 -24.72
N SER A 82 -16.43 -9.39 -23.80
CA SER A 82 -16.41 -8.91 -22.41
C SER A 82 -15.14 -9.30 -21.66
N VAL A 83 -14.56 -10.46 -21.94
CA VAL A 83 -13.31 -10.95 -21.34
C VAL A 83 -12.10 -10.20 -21.90
N ILE A 84 -12.07 -9.96 -23.23
CA ILE A 84 -10.96 -9.26 -23.89
C ILE A 84 -10.89 -7.81 -23.49
N LYS A 85 -12.03 -7.15 -23.40
CA LYS A 85 -12.08 -5.79 -22.89
C LYS A 85 -11.56 -5.65 -21.46
N LYS A 86 -11.29 -6.76 -20.74
CA LYS A 86 -10.79 -6.76 -19.35
C LYS A 86 -9.30 -7.03 -19.23
N PHE A 87 -8.63 -7.50 -20.28
CA PHE A 87 -7.23 -7.84 -20.26
C PHE A 87 -6.52 -7.24 -21.48
N ASP A 88 -5.39 -6.59 -21.23
CA ASP A 88 -4.47 -6.20 -22.29
C ASP A 88 -3.63 -7.41 -22.72
N TYR A 89 -3.16 -7.35 -23.96
CA TYR A 89 -2.29 -8.33 -24.57
C TYR A 89 -0.99 -8.58 -23.78
N ASP A 90 -0.47 -7.56 -23.09
CA ASP A 90 0.75 -7.65 -22.28
C ASP A 90 0.50 -8.18 -20.85
N GLY A 91 -0.66 -8.79 -20.57
CA GLY A 91 -1.02 -9.30 -19.26
C GLY A 91 -1.47 -8.24 -18.26
N LYS A 92 -1.58 -7.00 -18.68
CA LYS A 92 -2.17 -5.92 -17.88
C LYS A 92 -3.68 -6.07 -17.86
N ILE A 93 -4.26 -6.00 -16.66
CA ILE A 93 -5.72 -6.08 -16.50
C ILE A 93 -6.30 -4.70 -16.77
N TYR A 94 -7.00 -4.55 -17.89
CA TYR A 94 -7.88 -3.41 -18.14
C TYR A 94 -9.33 -3.87 -18.01
N SER A 95 -10.14 -3.21 -17.19
CA SER A 95 -11.57 -3.50 -17.14
C SER A 95 -12.26 -2.90 -18.37
N SER A 96 -13.31 -3.58 -18.87
CA SER A 96 -14.16 -3.01 -19.95
C SER A 96 -14.73 -1.64 -19.57
N LYS A 97 -14.95 -1.40 -18.27
CA LYS A 97 -15.30 -0.08 -17.73
C LYS A 97 -14.18 0.93 -17.89
N ILE A 98 -12.90 0.50 -17.95
CA ILE A 98 -11.77 1.40 -18.23
C ILE A 98 -11.71 1.71 -19.74
N LEU A 99 -12.12 0.83 -20.64
CA LEU A 99 -12.18 1.12 -22.10
C LEU A 99 -13.42 1.95 -22.48
N ASP A 100 -14.58 1.70 -21.87
CA ASP A 100 -15.75 2.60 -21.97
C ASP A 100 -15.53 3.88 -21.16
N HIS A 101 -14.78 3.82 -20.06
CA HIS A 101 -14.27 4.97 -19.33
C HIS A 101 -13.10 5.63 -20.06
N THR A 102 -12.25 4.94 -20.83
CA THR A 102 -11.21 5.60 -21.64
C THR A 102 -11.78 6.29 -22.87
N GLN A 103 -12.93 5.93 -23.38
CA GLN A 103 -13.65 6.81 -24.34
C GLN A 103 -14.42 7.95 -23.66
N LYS A 104 -15.03 7.73 -22.52
CA LYS A 104 -15.57 8.78 -21.63
C LYS A 104 -14.49 9.54 -20.86
N VAL A 105 -13.43 8.89 -20.40
CA VAL A 105 -12.24 9.45 -19.78
C VAL A 105 -11.31 10.03 -20.83
N SER A 106 -11.30 9.63 -22.12
CA SER A 106 -10.60 10.42 -23.13
C SER A 106 -11.31 11.73 -23.45
N SER A 107 -12.61 11.79 -23.41
CA SER A 107 -13.32 13.09 -23.49
C SER A 107 -13.31 13.87 -22.17
N GLN A 108 -13.31 13.21 -21.01
CA GLN A 108 -13.09 13.83 -19.71
C GLN A 108 -11.60 14.07 -19.41
N LEU A 109 -10.70 13.19 -19.87
CA LEU A 109 -9.26 13.37 -19.85
C LEU A 109 -8.82 14.43 -20.87
N GLU A 110 -9.44 14.54 -22.03
CA GLU A 110 -9.25 15.66 -22.95
C GLU A 110 -9.78 16.97 -22.38
N LEU A 111 -10.89 16.95 -21.64
CA LEU A 111 -11.39 18.13 -20.92
C LEU A 111 -10.53 18.46 -19.69
N PHE A 112 -10.05 17.44 -18.99
CA PHE A 112 -9.15 17.54 -17.84
C PHE A 112 -7.72 17.91 -18.26
N LEU A 113 -7.23 17.36 -19.39
CA LEU A 113 -5.96 17.74 -20.04
C LEU A 113 -6.02 19.13 -20.69
N LYS A 114 -7.19 19.63 -21.03
CA LYS A 114 -7.41 21.03 -21.47
C LYS A 114 -7.42 22.01 -20.31
N THR A 115 -7.64 21.55 -19.07
CA THR A 115 -7.69 22.38 -17.86
C THR A 115 -6.45 22.28 -16.98
N LYS A 116 -5.64 21.22 -17.15
CA LYS A 116 -4.34 21.05 -16.45
C LYS A 116 -3.26 20.66 -17.46
N SER A 117 -2.08 21.22 -17.34
CA SER A 117 -0.95 20.80 -18.17
C SER A 117 -0.57 19.34 -17.88
N ILE A 118 -0.06 18.61 -18.88
CA ILE A 118 0.44 17.24 -18.70
C ILE A 118 1.51 17.17 -17.60
N SER A 119 2.29 18.24 -17.41
CA SER A 119 3.27 18.37 -16.33
C SER A 119 2.60 18.40 -14.94
N GLU A 120 1.42 19.00 -14.79
CA GLU A 120 0.68 18.99 -13.54
C GLU A 120 0.08 17.62 -13.21
N LEU A 121 -0.42 16.90 -14.21
CA LEU A 121 -0.92 15.53 -14.02
C LEU A 121 0.19 14.55 -13.64
N ASN A 122 1.34 14.65 -14.29
CA ASN A 122 2.51 13.84 -13.98
C ASN A 122 3.07 14.17 -12.58
N ARG A 123 2.94 15.42 -12.13
CA ARG A 123 3.39 15.86 -10.82
C ARG A 123 2.72 15.09 -9.68
N PHE A 124 1.43 14.84 -9.74
CA PHE A 124 0.67 14.22 -8.65
C PHE A 124 0.79 12.69 -8.56
N GLY A 125 1.16 12.02 -9.66
CA GLY A 125 1.29 10.56 -9.69
C GLY A 125 2.69 10.03 -9.40
N VAL A 126 3.71 10.85 -9.53
CA VAL A 126 5.09 10.41 -9.73
C VAL A 126 5.71 9.88 -8.44
N ILE A 127 5.83 10.69 -7.42
CA ILE A 127 6.47 10.33 -6.13
C ILE A 127 5.68 9.28 -5.35
N HIS A 128 4.36 9.30 -5.42
CA HIS A 128 3.53 8.35 -4.68
C HIS A 128 3.89 6.89 -4.99
N LYS A 129 4.33 6.59 -6.22
CA LYS A 129 4.73 5.27 -6.70
C LYS A 129 6.11 4.80 -6.23
N TRP A 130 6.88 5.62 -5.50
CA TRP A 130 8.19 5.21 -5.02
C TRP A 130 8.10 4.06 -4.02
N TYR A 131 7.05 4.07 -3.21
CA TYR A 131 6.75 3.03 -2.24
C TYR A 131 5.25 2.82 -2.18
N ASP A 132 4.78 1.67 -2.65
CA ASP A 132 3.38 1.28 -2.60
C ASP A 132 3.09 0.72 -1.20
N TYR A 133 2.15 1.31 -0.50
CA TYR A 133 1.66 0.82 0.77
C TYR A 133 0.22 0.36 0.64
N LEU A 134 -0.09 -0.84 1.18
CA LEU A 134 -1.38 -1.50 0.93
C LEU A 134 -2.57 -0.72 1.49
N GLU A 135 -2.33 0.05 2.53
CA GLU A 135 -3.35 0.78 3.29
C GLU A 135 -3.42 2.27 2.93
N ASP A 136 -2.74 2.69 1.86
CA ASP A 136 -2.79 4.08 1.40
C ASP A 136 -4.17 4.40 0.80
N PHE A 137 -4.58 5.64 0.95
CA PHE A 137 -5.72 6.21 0.23
C PHE A 137 -5.25 7.04 -0.97
N PRO A 138 -6.13 7.28 -1.98
CA PRO A 138 -5.73 8.00 -3.19
C PRO A 138 -5.29 9.43 -2.88
N TYR A 139 -4.15 9.87 -3.45
CA TYR A 139 -3.69 11.26 -3.32
C TYR A 139 -4.71 12.28 -3.88
N SER A 140 -5.53 11.89 -4.85
CA SER A 140 -6.60 12.72 -5.40
C SER A 140 -7.62 13.13 -4.34
N LEU A 141 -7.87 12.30 -3.32
CA LEU A 141 -8.72 12.67 -2.20
C LEU A 141 -8.14 13.88 -1.44
N ILE A 142 -6.82 13.88 -1.20
CA ILE A 142 -6.16 15.01 -0.52
C ILE A 142 -6.22 16.27 -1.37
N GLU A 143 -5.99 16.12 -2.69
CA GLU A 143 -6.12 17.23 -3.65
C GLU A 143 -7.53 17.85 -3.60
N ASP A 144 -8.57 17.01 -3.64
CA ASP A 144 -9.96 17.46 -3.59
C ASP A 144 -10.25 18.19 -2.26
N LYS A 145 -9.80 17.66 -1.13
CA LYS A 145 -9.99 18.27 0.18
C LYS A 145 -9.18 19.57 0.35
N ILE A 146 -7.95 19.65 -0.17
CA ILE A 146 -7.18 20.90 -0.22
C ILE A 146 -7.98 22.01 -0.94
N ARG A 147 -8.62 21.68 -2.07
CA ARG A 147 -9.44 22.63 -2.84
C ARG A 147 -10.74 22.96 -2.13
N GLU A 148 -11.44 21.97 -1.61
CA GLU A 148 -12.72 22.12 -0.91
C GLU A 148 -12.58 23.04 0.31
N TYR A 149 -11.51 22.86 1.10
CA TYR A 149 -11.26 23.65 2.32
C TYR A 149 -10.40 24.89 2.06
N ASN A 150 -10.12 25.24 0.78
CA ASN A 150 -9.34 26.41 0.37
C ASN A 150 -7.97 26.52 1.07
N LEU A 151 -7.30 25.38 1.31
CA LEU A 151 -5.99 25.36 1.94
C LEU A 151 -4.94 25.97 1.01
N ASN A 152 -3.96 26.65 1.58
CA ASN A 152 -2.97 27.39 0.81
C ASN A 152 -1.60 27.39 1.53
N LYS A 153 -0.60 28.08 0.98
CA LYS A 153 0.78 28.08 1.50
C LYS A 153 0.95 28.59 2.94
N TYR A 154 -0.06 29.20 3.53
CA TYR A 154 -0.07 29.65 4.93
C TYR A 154 -0.76 28.65 5.85
N SER A 155 -1.36 27.61 5.30
CA SER A 155 -2.01 26.55 6.07
C SER A 155 -1.01 25.54 6.58
N LEU A 156 -1.31 24.97 7.74
CA LEU A 156 -0.62 23.80 8.29
C LEU A 156 -1.55 22.59 8.23
N VAL A 157 -1.13 21.59 7.46
CA VAL A 157 -1.81 20.29 7.36
C VAL A 157 -1.10 19.28 8.24
N VAL A 158 -1.86 18.48 9.00
CA VAL A 158 -1.31 17.44 9.87
C VAL A 158 -1.90 16.08 9.54
N ASP A 159 -1.06 15.04 9.55
CA ASP A 159 -1.47 13.64 9.42
C ASP A 159 -0.97 12.84 10.62
N PRO A 160 -1.85 12.50 11.58
CA PRO A 160 -1.52 11.73 12.78
C PRO A 160 -1.04 10.29 12.54
N PHE A 161 -1.30 9.73 11.36
CA PHE A 161 -0.93 8.37 10.96
C PHE A 161 -0.44 8.37 9.52
N CYS A 162 0.66 9.09 9.27
CA CYS A 162 1.05 9.49 7.91
C CYS A 162 1.49 8.34 6.99
N GLY A 163 1.79 7.15 7.52
CA GLY A 163 2.15 5.98 6.73
C GLY A 163 3.21 6.28 5.68
N SER A 164 2.93 5.97 4.43
CA SER A 164 3.85 6.23 3.30
C SER A 164 3.93 7.71 2.87
N GLY A 165 3.20 8.62 3.54
CA GLY A 165 3.28 10.07 3.36
C GLY A 165 2.39 10.64 2.26
N THR A 166 1.30 9.99 1.90
CA THR A 166 0.39 10.45 0.83
C THR A 166 -0.12 11.87 1.08
N THR A 167 -0.61 12.16 2.29
CA THR A 167 -1.02 13.51 2.70
C THR A 167 0.12 14.52 2.55
N LEU A 168 1.30 14.16 3.06
CA LEU A 168 2.45 15.06 3.14
C LEU A 168 3.03 15.40 1.77
N VAL A 169 3.16 14.40 0.89
CA VAL A 169 3.62 14.58 -0.49
C VAL A 169 2.64 15.48 -1.25
N THR A 170 1.33 15.23 -1.12
CA THR A 170 0.32 16.05 -1.79
C THR A 170 0.32 17.48 -1.27
N ALA A 171 0.34 17.69 0.05
CA ALA A 171 0.42 19.03 0.65
C ALA A 171 1.66 19.79 0.15
N ASN A 172 2.84 19.15 0.12
CA ASN A 172 4.07 19.74 -0.42
C ASN A 172 3.91 20.20 -1.87
N MET A 173 3.25 19.41 -2.72
CA MET A 173 3.00 19.75 -4.12
C MET A 173 2.09 20.98 -4.27
N PHE A 174 1.21 21.22 -3.31
CA PHE A 174 0.37 22.40 -3.23
C PHE A 174 1.00 23.57 -2.47
N HIS A 175 2.31 23.53 -2.19
CA HIS A 175 3.06 24.54 -1.43
C HIS A 175 2.60 24.69 0.03
N ILE A 176 1.91 23.70 0.59
CA ILE A 176 1.37 23.70 1.94
C ILE A 176 2.35 23.01 2.88
N ASN A 177 2.59 23.60 4.05
CA ASN A 177 3.42 22.98 5.07
C ASN A 177 2.65 21.82 5.73
N ALA A 178 3.36 20.71 5.99
CA ALA A 178 2.74 19.53 6.55
C ALA A 178 3.56 18.94 7.71
N VAL A 179 2.87 18.36 8.68
CA VAL A 179 3.46 17.57 9.78
C VAL A 179 2.84 16.18 9.77
N GLY A 180 3.69 15.16 9.81
CA GLY A 180 3.27 13.76 9.88
C GLY A 180 3.81 13.06 11.10
N PHE A 181 2.96 12.25 11.74
CA PHE A 181 3.33 11.34 12.81
C PHE A 181 3.21 9.90 12.33
N ASP A 182 4.15 9.06 12.68
CA ASP A 182 4.01 7.61 12.56
C ASP A 182 4.88 6.90 13.60
N ALA A 183 4.32 5.91 14.28
CA ALA A 183 5.04 5.09 15.25
C ALA A 183 6.03 4.12 14.60
N ASN A 184 5.85 3.79 13.31
CA ASN A 184 6.72 2.91 12.56
C ASN A 184 7.87 3.70 11.92
N PRO A 185 9.14 3.48 12.34
CA PRO A 185 10.28 4.23 11.81
C PRO A 185 10.51 4.04 10.31
N LEU A 186 10.08 2.91 9.73
CA LEU A 186 10.10 2.73 8.29
C LEU A 186 9.16 3.71 7.60
N MET A 187 7.95 3.91 8.11
CA MET A 187 6.97 4.81 7.49
C MET A 187 7.46 6.27 7.53
N THR A 188 8.00 6.72 8.65
CA THR A 188 8.61 8.05 8.72
C THR A 188 9.83 8.19 7.80
N PHE A 189 10.64 7.14 7.64
CA PHE A 189 11.74 7.13 6.66
C PHE A 189 11.21 7.22 5.22
N VAL A 190 10.23 6.39 4.85
CA VAL A 190 9.60 6.42 3.51
C VAL A 190 9.05 7.82 3.22
N SER A 191 8.26 8.37 4.13
CA SER A 191 7.68 9.70 4.01
C SER A 191 8.74 10.79 3.92
N LYS A 192 9.84 10.66 4.70
CA LYS A 192 10.98 11.59 4.64
C LYS A 192 11.65 11.60 3.28
N VAL A 193 11.91 10.42 2.71
CA VAL A 193 12.51 10.31 1.38
C VAL A 193 11.57 10.87 0.32
N LYS A 194 10.29 10.52 0.37
CA LYS A 194 9.26 10.98 -0.58
C LYS A 194 9.01 12.50 -0.53
N THR A 195 9.34 13.17 0.58
CA THR A 195 9.16 14.62 0.74
C THR A 195 10.48 15.41 0.69
N THR A 196 11.62 14.75 0.42
CA THR A 196 12.93 15.40 0.28
C THR A 196 13.24 15.60 -1.20
N TRP A 197 13.00 16.81 -1.72
CA TRP A 197 13.14 17.10 -3.15
C TRP A 197 14.32 18.00 -3.48
N ASP A 198 14.97 18.61 -2.52
CA ASP A 198 16.14 19.46 -2.65
C ASP A 198 17.44 18.63 -2.79
N ILE A 199 17.49 17.79 -3.82
CA ILE A 199 18.60 16.91 -4.18
C ILE A 199 19.23 17.42 -5.48
N ASP A 200 20.54 17.64 -5.50
CA ASP A 200 21.24 18.00 -6.73
C ASP A 200 21.19 16.85 -7.75
N ILE A 201 20.53 17.11 -8.88
CA ILE A 201 20.30 16.09 -9.93
C ILE A 201 21.60 15.65 -10.59
N GLN A 202 22.60 16.53 -10.74
CA GLN A 202 23.88 16.16 -11.34
C GLN A 202 24.66 15.23 -10.41
N ILE A 203 24.66 15.53 -9.10
CA ILE A 203 25.27 14.65 -8.09
C ILE A 203 24.52 13.32 -8.02
N LEU A 204 23.19 13.32 -8.09
CA LEU A 204 22.40 12.09 -8.11
C LEU A 204 22.70 11.25 -9.36
N THR A 205 22.76 11.87 -10.55
CA THR A 205 23.11 11.18 -11.81
C THR A 205 24.48 10.51 -11.71
N LYS A 206 25.48 11.22 -11.16
CA LYS A 206 26.82 10.68 -10.94
C LYS A 206 26.79 9.50 -9.97
N ALA A 207 26.08 9.63 -8.86
CA ALA A 207 25.95 8.56 -7.86
C ALA A 207 25.29 7.30 -8.45
N ILE A 208 24.26 7.44 -9.31
CA ILE A 208 23.63 6.33 -10.01
C ILE A 208 24.64 5.59 -10.88
N ALA A 209 25.45 6.32 -11.65
CA ALA A 209 26.47 5.72 -12.52
C ALA A 209 27.58 5.01 -11.70
N GLU A 210 28.04 5.62 -10.61
CA GLU A 210 29.12 5.07 -9.75
C GLU A 210 28.63 3.80 -9.03
N VAL A 211 27.47 3.83 -8.39
CA VAL A 211 26.87 2.67 -7.71
C VAL A 211 26.61 1.54 -8.70
N GLY A 212 26.05 1.86 -9.88
CA GLY A 212 25.81 0.86 -10.91
C GLY A 212 27.10 0.20 -11.38
N LYS A 213 28.13 0.97 -11.66
CA LYS A 213 29.44 0.46 -12.08
C LYS A 213 30.07 -0.45 -11.01
N GLU A 214 30.14 0.01 -9.77
CA GLU A 214 30.74 -0.74 -8.66
C GLU A 214 29.98 -2.04 -8.39
N PHE A 215 28.65 -1.96 -8.30
CA PHE A 215 27.81 -3.15 -8.09
C PHE A 215 28.01 -4.19 -9.19
N LEU A 216 27.91 -3.79 -10.48
CA LEU A 216 28.03 -4.71 -11.61
C LEU A 216 29.43 -5.34 -11.71
N GLN A 217 30.49 -4.63 -11.36
CA GLN A 217 31.84 -5.18 -11.31
C GLN A 217 31.99 -6.23 -10.22
N ARG A 218 31.37 -6.06 -9.06
CA ARG A 218 31.53 -6.95 -7.90
C ARG A 218 30.56 -8.12 -7.89
N VAL A 219 29.34 -7.94 -8.43
CA VAL A 219 28.30 -8.98 -8.42
C VAL A 219 28.68 -10.21 -9.25
N THR A 220 29.48 -10.05 -10.32
CA THR A 220 29.96 -11.16 -11.15
C THR A 220 30.93 -12.08 -10.41
N GLY A 221 31.60 -11.58 -9.38
CA GLY A 221 32.52 -12.33 -8.54
C GLY A 221 31.88 -13.07 -7.35
N LEU A 222 30.56 -12.92 -7.13
CA LEU A 222 29.87 -13.59 -6.06
C LEU A 222 29.82 -15.10 -6.31
N LYS A 223 30.39 -15.90 -5.40
CA LYS A 223 30.32 -17.35 -5.48
C LYS A 223 28.99 -17.86 -4.92
N HIS A 224 28.43 -18.87 -5.57
CA HIS A 224 27.10 -19.42 -5.23
C HIS A 224 26.99 -19.90 -3.76
N ASP A 225 28.10 -20.26 -3.10
CA ASP A 225 28.13 -20.90 -1.77
C ASP A 225 28.68 -20.00 -0.64
N SER A 226 29.05 -18.74 -0.92
CA SER A 226 29.57 -17.88 0.15
C SER A 226 28.40 -17.24 0.90
N TYR A 227 28.04 -17.79 2.03
CA TYR A 227 27.20 -17.14 3.04
C TYR A 227 27.87 -15.82 3.45
N THR A 228 27.21 -14.70 3.22
CA THR A 228 27.70 -13.44 3.76
C THR A 228 27.28 -13.33 5.22
N ASP A 229 28.20 -13.69 6.12
CA ASP A 229 28.12 -13.30 7.53
C ASP A 229 28.26 -11.76 7.60
N GLY A 230 27.19 -11.03 7.73
CA GLY A 230 27.37 -9.60 7.92
C GLY A 230 26.06 -8.87 8.13
N PHE A 231 25.51 -8.42 7.07
CA PHE A 231 24.53 -7.34 7.05
C PHE A 231 23.10 -7.78 7.43
N LEU A 232 22.70 -9.00 7.05
CA LEU A 232 21.39 -9.58 7.41
C LEU A 232 21.45 -10.43 8.69
N SER A 233 22.56 -10.37 9.44
CA SER A 233 22.79 -11.18 10.66
C SER A 233 21.80 -10.86 11.80
N SER A 234 21.21 -9.67 11.81
CA SER A 234 20.19 -9.28 12.78
C SER A 234 18.82 -9.94 12.51
N MET A 235 18.58 -10.36 11.27
CA MET A 235 17.32 -11.00 10.91
C MET A 235 17.30 -12.46 11.37
N PRO A 236 16.18 -12.98 11.93
CA PRO A 236 16.10 -14.38 12.30
C PRO A 236 16.38 -15.29 11.09
N LYS A 237 17.34 -16.22 11.22
CA LYS A 237 17.81 -17.10 10.11
C LYS A 237 16.67 -17.84 9.40
N LYS A 238 15.64 -18.25 10.14
CA LYS A 238 14.48 -18.93 9.58
C LYS A 238 13.71 -18.02 8.62
N GLU A 239 13.42 -16.79 9.03
CA GLU A 239 12.70 -15.81 8.21
C GLU A 239 13.56 -15.38 7.03
N LEU A 240 14.84 -15.11 7.24
CA LEU A 240 15.79 -14.74 6.20
C LEU A 240 15.79 -15.76 5.04
N ASN A 241 15.96 -17.06 5.36
CA ASN A 241 16.02 -18.12 4.36
C ASN A 241 14.67 -18.43 3.71
N GLN A 242 13.55 -18.14 4.38
CA GLN A 242 12.21 -18.28 3.81
C GLN A 242 11.84 -17.14 2.88
N TRP A 243 12.34 -15.94 3.15
CA TRP A 243 11.93 -14.72 2.45
C TRP A 243 12.86 -14.36 1.30
N LEU A 244 14.17 -14.61 1.44
CA LEU A 244 15.16 -14.23 0.45
C LEU A 244 15.92 -15.47 -0.06
N SER A 245 16.06 -15.57 -1.38
CA SER A 245 16.96 -16.56 -1.96
C SER A 245 18.42 -16.28 -1.56
N PRO A 246 19.32 -17.27 -1.51
CA PRO A 246 20.73 -17.05 -1.20
C PRO A 246 21.37 -15.99 -2.12
N ARG A 247 21.03 -16.01 -3.40
CA ARG A 247 21.51 -15.03 -4.37
C ARG A 247 21.03 -13.60 -4.04
N LEU A 248 19.75 -13.43 -3.73
CA LEU A 248 19.20 -12.14 -3.34
C LEU A 248 19.83 -11.60 -2.05
N GLN A 249 20.10 -12.47 -1.06
CA GLN A 249 20.80 -12.07 0.16
C GLN A 249 22.19 -11.49 -0.15
N GLN A 250 22.95 -12.11 -1.04
CA GLN A 250 24.27 -11.65 -1.46
C GLN A 250 24.18 -10.32 -2.22
N GLU A 251 23.26 -10.20 -3.18
CA GLU A 251 23.09 -9.00 -3.99
C GLU A 251 22.66 -7.78 -3.16
N VAL A 252 21.71 -7.98 -2.25
CA VAL A 252 21.24 -6.92 -1.35
C VAL A 252 22.34 -6.49 -0.37
N SER A 253 23.09 -7.44 0.18
CA SER A 253 24.23 -7.15 1.07
C SER A 253 25.30 -6.34 0.35
N LEU A 254 25.67 -6.76 -0.86
CA LEU A 254 26.63 -6.04 -1.70
C LEU A 254 26.14 -4.61 -2.04
N LEU A 255 24.89 -4.51 -2.50
CA LEU A 255 24.35 -3.20 -2.87
C LEU A 255 24.30 -2.25 -1.67
N LYS A 256 23.93 -2.72 -0.49
CA LYS A 256 23.90 -1.88 0.72
C LYS A 256 25.31 -1.43 1.13
N GLU A 257 26.31 -2.29 0.98
CA GLU A 257 27.71 -1.93 1.21
C GLU A 257 28.11 -0.79 0.26
N VAL A 258 27.84 -0.93 -1.05
CA VAL A 258 28.14 0.10 -2.05
C VAL A 258 27.39 1.40 -1.77
N ILE A 259 26.10 1.35 -1.44
CA ILE A 259 25.31 2.51 -1.02
C ILE A 259 25.91 3.15 0.25
N GLY A 260 26.52 2.33 1.12
CA GLY A 260 27.18 2.78 2.34
C GLY A 260 28.25 3.86 2.08
N ASN A 261 28.91 3.83 0.92
CA ASN A 261 29.96 4.76 0.52
C ASN A 261 29.43 6.16 0.09
N ILE A 262 28.12 6.30 -0.15
CA ILE A 262 27.51 7.59 -0.52
C ILE A 262 27.57 8.55 0.67
N GLN A 263 28.25 9.69 0.51
CA GLN A 263 28.41 10.69 1.58
C GLN A 263 27.17 11.57 1.75
N ASN A 264 26.49 11.92 0.66
CA ASN A 264 25.28 12.74 0.72
C ASN A 264 24.11 11.91 1.30
N LEU A 265 23.67 12.26 2.50
CA LEU A 265 22.63 11.51 3.23
C LEU A 265 21.28 11.48 2.49
N LYS A 266 20.90 12.56 1.80
CA LYS A 266 19.63 12.61 1.05
C LYS A 266 19.66 11.62 -0.12
N ILE A 267 20.76 11.60 -0.86
CA ILE A 267 20.99 10.64 -1.96
C ILE A 267 21.06 9.22 -1.41
N LYS A 268 21.84 8.99 -0.34
CA LYS A 268 21.94 7.69 0.32
C LYS A 268 20.58 7.14 0.72
N ASN A 269 19.73 7.96 1.33
CA ASN A 269 18.38 7.55 1.74
C ASN A 269 17.49 7.21 0.53
N LEU A 270 17.62 7.94 -0.59
CA LEU A 270 16.91 7.63 -1.83
C LEU A 270 17.29 6.24 -2.35
N PHE A 271 18.58 5.92 -2.37
CA PHE A 271 19.08 4.61 -2.77
C PHE A 271 18.63 3.49 -1.80
N LEU A 272 18.65 3.73 -0.50
CA LEU A 272 18.18 2.78 0.51
C LEU A 272 16.69 2.49 0.35
N LEU A 273 15.87 3.49 0.05
CA LEU A 273 14.44 3.29 -0.23
C LEU A 273 14.25 2.45 -1.50
N ALA A 274 14.95 2.80 -2.59
CA ALA A 274 14.91 2.03 -3.84
C ALA A 274 15.33 0.58 -3.61
N MET A 275 16.43 0.35 -2.89
CA MET A 275 16.94 -0.98 -2.55
C MET A 275 15.94 -1.79 -1.73
N SER A 276 15.37 -1.21 -0.66
CA SER A 276 14.44 -1.94 0.22
C SER A 276 13.16 -2.35 -0.50
N LYS A 277 12.58 -1.43 -1.30
CA LYS A 277 11.39 -1.75 -2.11
C LYS A 277 11.70 -2.81 -3.17
N SER A 278 12.83 -2.71 -3.86
CA SER A 278 13.24 -3.68 -4.87
C SER A 278 13.55 -5.04 -4.28
N CYS A 279 14.14 -5.09 -3.08
CA CYS A 279 14.35 -6.33 -2.35
C CYS A 279 13.01 -6.99 -1.97
N PHE A 280 12.04 -6.20 -1.48
CA PHE A 280 10.69 -6.71 -1.20
C PHE A 280 10.05 -7.31 -2.45
N ASP A 281 10.10 -6.60 -3.58
CA ASP A 281 9.52 -7.05 -4.85
C ASP A 281 10.21 -8.29 -5.41
N ALA A 282 11.53 -8.42 -5.25
CA ALA A 282 12.32 -9.61 -5.63
C ALA A 282 12.22 -10.77 -4.62
N SER A 283 11.73 -10.52 -3.40
CA SER A 283 11.65 -11.52 -2.34
C SER A 283 10.51 -12.51 -2.55
N TYR A 284 10.52 -13.60 -1.78
CA TYR A 284 9.40 -14.55 -1.72
C TYR A 284 8.22 -14.06 -0.87
N VAL A 285 8.34 -12.90 -0.23
CA VAL A 285 7.31 -12.31 0.61
C VAL A 285 6.10 -11.87 -0.22
N SER A 286 4.93 -12.05 0.33
CA SER A 286 3.67 -11.56 -0.23
C SER A 286 2.77 -11.04 0.89
N LEU A 287 2.15 -9.90 0.66
CA LEU A 287 1.24 -9.25 1.61
C LEU A 287 -0.21 -9.66 1.32
N CYS A 288 -0.65 -10.81 1.78
CA CYS A 288 -2.08 -11.16 1.71
C CYS A 288 -2.40 -12.47 2.44
N PRO A 289 -3.30 -12.45 3.37
CA PRO A 289 -3.70 -11.47 4.39
C PRO A 289 -2.71 -11.44 5.58
N GLY A 290 -1.59 -10.85 5.41
CA GLY A 290 -0.42 -10.84 6.29
C GLY A 290 0.79 -11.40 5.56
N THR A 291 1.95 -11.36 6.19
CA THR A 291 3.19 -11.84 5.56
C THR A 291 3.11 -13.34 5.32
N THR A 292 3.05 -13.71 4.06
CA THR A 292 3.17 -15.08 3.57
C THR A 292 4.39 -15.17 2.64
N PHE A 293 4.84 -16.38 2.28
CA PHE A 293 5.93 -16.53 1.33
C PHE A 293 5.61 -17.61 0.31
N TYR A 294 6.12 -17.42 -0.92
CA TYR A 294 5.91 -18.31 -2.05
C TYR A 294 7.28 -18.61 -2.70
N PRO A 295 8.02 -19.61 -2.21
CA PRO A 295 9.42 -19.84 -2.59
C PRO A 295 9.64 -20.30 -4.04
N PHE A 296 8.58 -20.68 -4.75
CA PHE A 296 8.67 -21.16 -6.14
C PHE A 296 8.12 -20.17 -7.17
N ARG A 297 7.88 -18.92 -6.76
CA ARG A 297 7.43 -17.89 -7.70
C ARG A 297 8.66 -17.30 -8.37
N GLU A 298 8.72 -17.37 -9.70
CA GLU A 298 9.69 -16.60 -10.47
C GLU A 298 9.50 -15.11 -10.18
N LYS A 299 10.59 -14.42 -9.96
CA LYS A 299 10.64 -13.00 -9.68
C LYS A 299 11.54 -12.32 -10.69
N GLU A 300 11.26 -11.06 -10.96
CA GLU A 300 12.15 -10.21 -11.71
C GLU A 300 13.50 -10.09 -10.98
N GLU A 301 14.59 -9.98 -11.73
CA GLU A 301 15.92 -9.84 -11.15
C GLU A 301 16.04 -8.57 -10.31
N PHE A 302 16.61 -8.71 -9.14
CA PHE A 302 16.74 -7.62 -8.17
C PHE A 302 17.40 -6.37 -8.75
N TRP A 303 18.46 -6.55 -9.54
CA TRP A 303 19.15 -5.42 -10.16
C TRP A 303 18.26 -4.64 -11.14
N ASN A 304 17.44 -5.32 -11.91
CA ASN A 304 16.51 -4.68 -12.84
C ASN A 304 15.46 -3.85 -12.08
N LEU A 305 14.89 -4.42 -11.02
CA LEU A 305 13.94 -3.72 -10.15
C LEU A 305 14.56 -2.48 -9.53
N PHE A 306 15.78 -2.62 -8.98
CA PHE A 306 16.49 -1.51 -8.35
C PHE A 306 16.87 -0.41 -9.34
N SER A 307 17.48 -0.77 -10.46
CA SER A 307 17.91 0.21 -11.47
C SER A 307 16.72 0.97 -12.06
N ASN A 308 15.63 0.28 -12.38
CA ASN A 308 14.41 0.93 -12.84
C ASN A 308 13.83 1.87 -11.77
N LYS A 309 13.81 1.45 -10.51
CA LYS A 309 13.28 2.26 -9.41
C LYS A 309 14.10 3.53 -9.19
N ILE A 310 15.43 3.44 -9.14
CA ILE A 310 16.27 4.61 -8.90
C ILE A 310 16.26 5.59 -10.07
N ILE A 311 16.17 5.10 -11.31
CA ILE A 311 16.02 5.94 -12.52
C ILE A 311 14.65 6.63 -12.47
N GLN A 312 13.58 5.91 -12.13
CA GLN A 312 12.26 6.53 -11.95
C GLN A 312 12.30 7.65 -10.91
N MET A 313 12.93 7.40 -9.75
CA MET A 313 13.05 8.42 -8.69
C MET A 313 13.86 9.64 -9.15
N HIS A 314 14.94 9.44 -9.93
CA HIS A 314 15.73 10.52 -10.53
C HIS A 314 14.86 11.38 -11.46
N ASP A 315 14.12 10.76 -12.39
CA ASP A 315 13.30 11.47 -13.37
C ASP A 315 12.16 12.23 -12.70
N ASP A 316 11.55 11.64 -11.68
CA ASP A 316 10.51 12.26 -10.87
C ASP A 316 11.05 13.51 -10.13
N LEU A 317 12.22 13.43 -9.51
CA LEU A 317 12.86 14.57 -8.86
C LEU A 317 13.18 15.69 -9.86
N LYS A 318 13.69 15.33 -11.04
CA LYS A 318 13.96 16.30 -12.10
C LYS A 318 12.69 17.02 -12.56
N ALA A 319 11.58 16.29 -12.67
CA ALA A 319 10.29 16.86 -13.05
C ALA A 319 9.74 17.82 -11.97
N ILE A 320 9.86 17.45 -10.67
CA ILE A 320 9.38 18.29 -9.56
C ILE A 320 10.23 19.55 -9.40
N GLN A 321 11.52 19.44 -9.53
CA GLN A 321 12.43 20.59 -9.39
C GLN A 321 12.32 21.61 -10.55
N ALA A 322 11.61 21.27 -11.61
CA ALA A 322 11.24 22.25 -12.64
C ALA A 322 10.21 23.30 -12.15
N HIS A 323 9.64 23.11 -10.94
CA HIS A 323 8.74 24.05 -10.27
C HIS A 323 9.49 24.86 -9.20
N ASP A 324 9.21 26.14 -9.11
CA ASP A 324 10.00 27.12 -8.33
C ASP A 324 9.88 27.00 -6.80
N SER A 325 8.88 26.28 -6.29
CA SER A 325 8.68 26.13 -4.85
C SER A 325 7.84 24.90 -4.49
N TYR A 326 7.91 24.49 -3.23
CA TYR A 326 7.09 23.46 -2.63
C TYR A 326 6.97 23.69 -1.11
N GLY A 327 6.00 23.05 -0.45
CA GLY A 327 5.81 23.12 1.00
C GLY A 327 6.94 22.45 1.77
N LYS A 328 6.96 22.64 3.09
CA LYS A 328 7.91 21.97 3.99
C LYS A 328 7.21 20.87 4.76
N THR A 329 7.88 19.74 4.90
CA THR A 329 7.38 18.61 5.70
C THR A 329 8.24 18.41 6.94
N THR A 330 7.58 18.29 8.09
CA THR A 330 8.18 17.81 9.34
C THR A 330 7.64 16.42 9.64
N LEU A 331 8.54 15.48 9.95
CA LEU A 331 8.19 14.10 10.29
C LEU A 331 8.63 13.77 11.70
N ILE A 332 7.74 13.15 12.45
CA ILE A 332 7.89 12.82 13.86
C ILE A 332 7.68 11.31 14.01
N ASN A 333 8.75 10.60 14.40
CA ASN A 333 8.68 9.15 14.64
C ASN A 333 8.22 8.88 16.06
N GLU A 334 6.98 9.23 16.35
CA GLU A 334 6.30 9.03 17.61
C GLU A 334 4.83 8.69 17.42
N THR A 335 4.20 8.22 18.50
CA THR A 335 2.75 8.10 18.55
C THR A 335 2.09 9.47 18.39
N CYS A 336 0.96 9.53 17.72
CA CYS A 336 0.15 10.76 17.61
C CYS A 336 -0.30 11.32 18.97
N LEU A 337 -0.25 10.51 20.03
CA LEU A 337 -0.60 10.92 21.39
C LEU A 337 0.45 11.85 22.04
N ALA A 338 1.60 12.05 21.40
CA ALA A 338 2.64 12.99 21.83
C ALA A 338 2.58 14.32 21.06
N ALA A 339 1.49 14.60 20.34
CA ALA A 339 1.42 15.73 19.40
C ALA A 339 1.67 17.10 20.06
N ARG A 340 1.24 17.29 21.33
CA ARG A 340 1.45 18.53 22.11
C ARG A 340 2.91 18.80 22.46
N GLU A 341 3.79 17.82 22.36
CA GLU A 341 5.22 18.02 22.57
C GLU A 341 5.88 18.69 21.35
N TYR A 342 5.23 18.65 20.19
CA TYR A 342 5.77 19.07 18.90
C TYR A 342 4.99 20.21 18.24
N LEU A 343 3.73 20.43 18.62
CA LEU A 343 2.83 21.38 17.98
C LEU A 343 2.23 22.33 19.03
N GLU A 344 2.10 23.59 18.62
CA GLU A 344 1.51 24.63 19.46
C GLU A 344 -0.02 24.58 19.45
N ASN A 345 -0.64 25.02 20.54
CA ASN A 345 -2.07 25.18 20.58
C ASN A 345 -2.55 26.16 19.51
N ASN A 346 -3.72 25.87 18.93
CA ASN A 346 -4.36 26.73 17.91
C ASN A 346 -3.47 27.03 16.69
N SER A 347 -2.67 26.05 16.26
CA SER A 347 -1.73 26.18 15.14
C SER A 347 -2.18 25.43 13.88
N ILE A 348 -3.00 24.38 14.01
CA ILE A 348 -3.36 23.49 12.92
C ILE A 348 -4.57 24.01 12.15
N ASP A 349 -4.44 24.15 10.83
CA ASP A 349 -5.54 24.55 9.92
C ASP A 349 -6.39 23.36 9.47
N PHE A 350 -5.78 22.18 9.31
CA PHE A 350 -6.46 21.02 8.76
C PHE A 350 -5.77 19.71 9.15
N ILE A 351 -6.56 18.72 9.53
CA ILE A 351 -6.08 17.36 9.79
C ILE A 351 -6.78 16.41 8.83
N ILE A 352 -6.02 15.55 8.16
CA ILE A 352 -6.57 14.47 7.35
C ILE A 352 -5.68 13.23 7.47
N THR A 353 -6.29 12.09 7.76
CA THR A 353 -5.59 10.84 8.00
C THR A 353 -6.46 9.62 7.70
N SER A 354 -5.82 8.49 7.40
CA SER A 354 -6.43 7.16 7.48
C SER A 354 -5.81 6.41 8.67
N PRO A 355 -6.45 6.41 9.83
CA PRO A 355 -5.91 5.72 11.00
C PRO A 355 -5.93 4.21 10.80
N PRO A 356 -5.17 3.42 11.57
CA PRO A 356 -5.32 1.97 11.58
C PRO A 356 -6.77 1.55 11.83
N TYR A 357 -7.23 0.47 11.18
CA TYR A 357 -8.59 -0.03 11.34
C TYR A 357 -8.64 -1.18 12.37
N PRO A 358 -9.75 -1.37 13.08
CA PRO A 358 -9.93 -2.50 13.99
C PRO A 358 -10.24 -3.80 13.23
N ASN A 359 -9.31 -4.25 12.38
CA ASN A 359 -9.46 -5.38 11.46
C ASN A 359 -8.47 -6.53 11.72
N ASP A 360 -7.79 -6.50 12.87
CA ASP A 360 -6.75 -7.44 13.29
C ASP A 360 -5.50 -7.47 12.37
N LEU A 361 -5.27 -6.39 11.60
CA LEU A 361 -4.07 -6.25 10.79
C LEU A 361 -2.90 -5.72 11.62
N GLU A 362 -1.79 -6.44 11.58
CA GLU A 362 -0.56 -6.04 12.25
C GLU A 362 0.43 -5.45 11.25
N TYR A 363 0.55 -4.13 11.23
CA TYR A 363 1.33 -3.38 10.24
C TYR A 363 2.84 -3.65 10.31
N THR A 364 3.42 -3.89 11.50
CA THR A 364 4.86 -4.24 11.61
C THR A 364 5.17 -5.58 10.96
N ARG A 365 4.18 -6.45 10.84
CA ARG A 365 4.37 -7.73 10.14
C ARG A 365 4.49 -7.53 8.63
N GLN A 366 3.82 -6.54 8.08
CA GLN A 366 3.87 -6.22 6.65
C GLN A 366 5.19 -5.55 6.27
N THR A 367 5.78 -4.77 7.17
CA THR A 367 7.00 -3.99 6.95
C THR A 367 8.25 -4.63 7.54
N ARG A 368 8.15 -5.87 8.06
CA ARG A 368 9.22 -6.51 8.82
C ARG A 368 10.50 -6.72 8.03
N LEU A 369 10.39 -7.09 6.75
CA LEU A 369 11.57 -7.28 5.91
C LEU A 369 12.37 -5.98 5.80
N GLU A 370 11.70 -4.89 5.45
CA GLU A 370 12.34 -3.59 5.25
C GLU A 370 12.85 -2.99 6.57
N LEU A 371 12.17 -3.23 7.69
CA LEU A 371 12.63 -2.82 9.02
C LEU A 371 14.00 -3.44 9.34
N TYR A 372 14.21 -4.73 9.03
CA TYR A 372 15.52 -5.38 9.16
C TYR A 372 16.52 -4.89 8.12
N LEU A 373 16.10 -4.77 6.85
CA LEU A 373 16.98 -4.33 5.75
C LEU A 373 17.59 -2.95 5.98
N LEU A 374 16.83 -2.06 6.61
CA LEU A 374 17.24 -0.67 6.86
C LEU A 374 17.75 -0.44 8.28
N ASP A 375 18.02 -1.50 9.04
CA ASP A 375 18.56 -1.48 10.42
C ASP A 375 17.68 -0.74 11.44
N PHE A 376 16.38 -0.56 11.16
CA PHE A 376 15.46 0.00 12.15
C PHE A 376 15.19 -0.95 13.30
N VAL A 377 15.35 -2.24 13.08
CA VAL A 377 15.23 -3.28 14.11
C VAL A 377 16.36 -4.28 13.98
N LYS A 378 16.83 -4.79 15.12
CA LYS A 378 17.89 -5.81 15.20
C LYS A 378 17.38 -7.13 15.78
N ASN A 379 16.25 -7.09 16.45
CA ASN A 379 15.66 -8.25 17.12
C ASN A 379 14.15 -8.08 17.30
N MET A 380 13.50 -9.07 17.89
CA MET A 380 12.05 -9.03 18.13
C MET A 380 11.63 -8.04 19.22
N ASP A 381 12.52 -7.68 20.14
CA ASP A 381 12.20 -6.71 21.19
C ASP A 381 12.05 -5.30 20.60
N ASP A 382 12.88 -4.94 19.62
CA ASP A 382 12.75 -3.67 18.90
C ASP A 382 11.38 -3.59 18.20
N ILE A 383 10.92 -4.69 17.60
CA ILE A 383 9.58 -4.77 16.99
C ILE A 383 8.49 -4.61 18.05
N GLN A 384 8.66 -5.18 19.23
CA GLN A 384 7.70 -5.01 20.34
C GLN A 384 7.64 -3.55 20.81
N GLN A 385 8.76 -2.83 20.84
CA GLN A 385 8.78 -1.41 21.16
C GLN A 385 8.00 -0.56 20.14
N ILE A 386 8.16 -0.84 18.84
CA ILE A 386 7.34 -0.20 17.79
C ILE A 386 5.85 -0.48 18.03
N LYS A 387 5.49 -1.74 18.26
CA LYS A 387 4.11 -2.16 18.50
C LYS A 387 3.44 -1.44 19.68
N ARG A 388 4.20 -1.17 20.75
CA ARG A 388 3.68 -0.46 21.93
C ARG A 388 3.23 0.96 21.64
N LYS A 389 3.84 1.61 20.64
CA LYS A 389 3.51 2.97 20.20
C LYS A 389 2.37 3.04 19.19
N MET A 390 1.98 1.90 18.59
CA MET A 390 0.94 1.85 17.56
C MET A 390 -0.47 1.82 18.15
N ALA A 391 -1.43 2.41 17.43
CA ALA A 391 -2.84 2.28 17.77
C ALA A 391 -3.33 0.81 17.66
N LYS A 392 -4.18 0.39 18.58
CA LYS A 392 -4.49 -1.02 18.85
C LYS A 392 -5.56 -1.62 17.91
N GLY A 393 -5.36 -1.52 16.60
CA GLY A 393 -6.22 -2.13 15.58
C GLY A 393 -6.11 -3.66 15.45
N SER A 394 -5.21 -4.31 16.21
CA SER A 394 -4.98 -5.76 16.18
C SER A 394 -4.82 -6.35 17.57
N THR A 395 -5.27 -7.61 17.75
CA THR A 395 -5.06 -8.39 18.99
C THR A 395 -3.57 -8.55 19.33
N LYS A 396 -2.69 -8.45 18.32
CA LYS A 396 -1.23 -8.53 18.49
C LYS A 396 -0.59 -7.25 19.04
N LEU A 397 -1.37 -6.19 19.19
CA LEU A 397 -0.97 -4.90 19.75
C LEU A 397 -1.49 -4.69 21.17
N ILE A 398 -2.20 -5.67 21.75
CA ILE A 398 -2.71 -5.63 23.13
C ILE A 398 -1.62 -6.13 24.07
N PHE A 399 -1.22 -5.28 24.99
CA PHE A 399 -0.27 -5.60 26.05
C PHE A 399 -0.99 -5.66 27.41
N LYS A 400 -0.33 -6.27 28.41
CA LYS A 400 -0.92 -6.38 29.77
C LYS A 400 -1.21 -5.00 30.40
N ASP A 401 -0.35 -4.05 30.10
CA ASP A 401 -0.39 -2.66 30.55
C ASP A 401 -1.16 -1.71 29.62
N SER A 402 -1.80 -2.22 28.55
CA SER A 402 -2.74 -1.43 27.74
C SER A 402 -3.95 -1.07 28.60
N ASP A 403 -4.38 0.19 28.58
CA ASP A 403 -5.46 0.71 29.42
C ASP A 403 -6.32 1.79 28.76
N SER A 404 -6.20 1.96 27.44
CA SER A 404 -6.97 2.95 26.68
C SER A 404 -8.49 2.66 26.74
N GLU A 405 -8.88 1.40 26.95
CA GLU A 405 -10.29 0.98 27.10
C GLU A 405 -11.02 1.77 28.20
N ARG A 406 -10.35 2.22 29.26
CA ARG A 406 -10.95 2.98 30.37
C ARG A 406 -11.59 4.30 29.92
N PHE A 407 -11.05 4.93 28.86
CA PHE A 407 -11.56 6.21 28.35
C PHE A 407 -12.88 6.06 27.59
N VAL A 408 -13.22 4.86 27.17
CA VAL A 408 -14.44 4.57 26.39
C VAL A 408 -15.47 3.73 27.18
N GLU A 409 -15.22 3.43 28.43
CA GLU A 409 -16.16 2.69 29.28
C GLU A 409 -17.52 3.36 29.46
N LYS A 410 -17.61 4.67 29.31
CA LYS A 410 -18.88 5.42 29.41
C LYS A 410 -19.75 5.25 28.15
N PHE A 411 -19.17 4.91 26.99
CA PHE A 411 -19.89 4.83 25.72
C PHE A 411 -20.63 3.50 25.55
N HIS A 412 -21.94 3.60 25.40
CA HIS A 412 -22.80 2.41 25.28
C HIS A 412 -22.55 1.67 23.97
N SER A 413 -22.27 2.36 22.87
CA SER A 413 -21.95 1.79 21.56
C SER A 413 -20.75 0.85 21.65
N VAL A 414 -19.65 1.29 22.28
CA VAL A 414 -18.42 0.50 22.44
C VAL A 414 -18.65 -0.72 23.32
N LYS A 415 -19.36 -0.56 24.44
CA LYS A 415 -19.73 -1.68 25.33
C LYS A 415 -20.59 -2.72 24.61
N ASN A 416 -21.60 -2.27 23.87
CA ASN A 416 -22.52 -3.14 23.17
C ASN A 416 -21.79 -3.99 22.12
N VAL A 417 -21.00 -3.37 21.24
CA VAL A 417 -20.21 -4.08 20.21
C VAL A 417 -19.24 -5.07 20.87
N SER A 418 -18.51 -4.63 21.90
CA SER A 418 -17.57 -5.50 22.63
C SER A 418 -18.29 -6.70 23.25
N SER A 419 -19.47 -6.50 23.84
CA SER A 419 -20.28 -7.58 24.44
C SER A 419 -20.79 -8.56 23.39
N GLN A 420 -21.26 -8.07 22.24
CA GLN A 420 -21.68 -8.93 21.13
C GLN A 420 -20.53 -9.81 20.62
N ILE A 421 -19.31 -9.24 20.48
CA ILE A 421 -18.14 -10.00 20.08
C ILE A 421 -17.78 -11.06 21.14
N TYR A 422 -17.86 -10.70 22.43
CA TYR A 422 -17.64 -11.66 23.52
C TYR A 422 -18.61 -12.84 23.44
N GLU A 423 -19.90 -12.60 23.21
CA GLU A 423 -20.89 -13.68 23.05
C GLU A 423 -20.56 -14.62 21.89
N GLN A 424 -20.00 -14.10 20.78
CA GLN A 424 -19.56 -14.90 19.63
C GLN A 424 -18.29 -15.72 19.89
N THR A 425 -17.49 -15.35 20.90
CA THR A 425 -16.16 -15.92 21.15
C THR A 425 -16.03 -16.69 22.46
N LYS A 426 -16.88 -16.47 23.46
CA LYS A 426 -16.77 -17.02 24.83
C LYS A 426 -16.68 -18.54 24.92
N ASN A 427 -17.25 -19.27 23.97
CA ASN A 427 -17.22 -20.73 23.94
C ASN A 427 -16.17 -21.31 22.96
N LYS A 428 -15.25 -20.50 22.49
CA LYS A 428 -14.20 -20.89 21.54
C LYS A 428 -12.83 -20.87 22.22
N ASN A 429 -11.92 -21.73 21.78
CA ASN A 429 -10.54 -21.75 22.27
C ASN A 429 -9.65 -20.62 21.68
N TRP A 430 -10.26 -19.61 21.07
CA TRP A 430 -9.58 -18.50 20.40
C TRP A 430 -10.48 -17.25 20.37
N GLY A 431 -9.86 -16.09 20.14
CA GLY A 431 -10.61 -14.85 19.94
C GLY A 431 -10.98 -14.10 21.24
N PHE A 432 -10.36 -14.47 22.36
CA PHE A 432 -10.61 -13.85 23.67
C PHE A 432 -10.24 -12.37 23.72
N ASP A 433 -9.27 -11.96 22.90
CA ASP A 433 -8.75 -10.60 22.91
C ASP A 433 -9.55 -9.63 22.02
N TYR A 434 -10.43 -10.12 21.14
CA TYR A 434 -11.19 -9.23 20.24
C TYR A 434 -12.10 -8.24 20.95
N PRO A 435 -12.85 -8.62 22.01
CA PRO A 435 -13.67 -7.66 22.76
C PRO A 435 -12.84 -6.53 23.37
N ARG A 436 -11.66 -6.86 23.91
CA ARG A 436 -10.73 -5.90 24.46
C ARG A 436 -10.09 -5.05 23.36
N MET A 437 -9.68 -5.66 22.25
CA MET A 437 -9.09 -4.96 21.10
C MET A 437 -10.01 -3.83 20.61
N VAL A 438 -11.30 -4.07 20.49
CA VAL A 438 -12.26 -3.05 20.06
C VAL A 438 -12.30 -1.90 21.05
N LYS A 439 -12.35 -2.18 22.35
CA LYS A 439 -12.35 -1.12 23.38
C LYS A 439 -11.05 -0.33 23.39
N GLU A 440 -9.91 -1.00 23.31
CA GLU A 440 -8.59 -0.36 23.25
C GLU A 440 -8.43 0.50 21.98
N TYR A 441 -8.93 0.03 20.84
CA TYR A 441 -8.91 0.78 19.57
C TYR A 441 -9.69 2.11 19.70
N PHE A 442 -10.93 2.05 20.14
CA PHE A 442 -11.73 3.26 20.32
C PHE A 442 -11.17 4.16 21.42
N GLY A 443 -10.54 3.57 22.45
CA GLY A 443 -9.80 4.30 23.45
C GLY A 443 -8.62 5.10 22.87
N ASP A 444 -7.80 4.48 22.02
CA ASP A 444 -6.70 5.15 21.33
C ASP A 444 -7.20 6.25 20.39
N MET A 445 -8.27 6.01 19.65
CA MET A 445 -8.86 7.01 18.75
C MET A 445 -9.45 8.19 19.52
N TYR A 446 -10.12 7.91 20.65
CA TYR A 446 -10.59 8.96 21.57
C TYR A 446 -9.43 9.82 22.08
N LEU A 447 -8.36 9.19 22.53
CA LEU A 447 -7.16 9.88 22.98
C LEU A 447 -6.51 10.70 21.87
N CYS A 448 -6.41 10.17 20.67
CA CYS A 448 -5.90 10.88 19.50
C CYS A 448 -6.73 12.14 19.22
N MET A 449 -8.05 12.02 19.05
CA MET A 449 -8.92 13.16 18.81
C MET A 449 -8.83 14.21 19.94
N ARG A 450 -8.78 13.78 21.20
CA ARG A 450 -8.63 14.64 22.37
C ARG A 450 -7.27 15.35 22.41
N GLU A 451 -6.20 14.69 21.95
CA GLU A 451 -4.85 15.26 21.87
C GLU A 451 -4.80 16.41 20.85
N PHE A 452 -5.41 16.21 19.68
CA PHE A 452 -5.38 17.20 18.61
C PHE A 452 -6.39 18.36 18.81
N TYR A 453 -7.46 18.17 19.54
CA TYR A 453 -8.49 19.20 19.72
C TYR A 453 -7.94 20.59 20.12
N PRO A 454 -7.11 20.77 21.17
CA PRO A 454 -6.56 22.07 21.53
C PRO A 454 -5.56 22.61 20.49
N LEU A 455 -4.90 21.75 19.71
CA LEU A 455 -3.90 22.14 18.72
C LEU A 455 -4.54 22.73 17.45
N MET A 456 -5.78 22.36 17.16
CA MET A 456 -6.55 22.86 16.01
C MET A 456 -6.97 24.32 16.22
N LYS A 457 -7.04 25.07 15.13
CA LYS A 457 -7.66 26.41 15.09
C LYS A 457 -9.17 26.29 15.20
N THR A 458 -9.84 27.35 15.64
CA THR A 458 -11.30 27.44 15.61
C THR A 458 -11.81 27.35 14.17
N ASN A 459 -12.89 26.60 13.95
CA ASN A 459 -13.48 26.30 12.64
C ASN A 459 -12.56 25.49 11.70
N SER A 460 -11.50 24.88 12.22
CA SER A 460 -10.69 23.93 11.47
C SER A 460 -11.29 22.52 11.51
N HIS A 461 -10.85 21.66 10.60
CA HIS A 461 -11.47 20.36 10.38
C HIS A 461 -10.47 19.22 10.62
N PHE A 462 -10.98 18.12 11.21
CA PHE A 462 -10.29 16.86 11.33
C PHE A 462 -11.03 15.80 10.53
N LEU A 463 -10.42 15.28 9.47
CA LEU A 463 -10.96 14.26 8.59
C LEU A 463 -10.32 12.91 8.86
N LEU A 464 -11.15 11.90 9.09
CA LEU A 464 -10.73 10.52 9.31
C LEU A 464 -11.31 9.66 8.17
N VAL A 465 -10.45 9.12 7.32
CA VAL A 465 -10.84 8.14 6.29
C VAL A 465 -10.85 6.78 6.95
N VAL A 466 -12.03 6.25 7.23
CA VAL A 466 -12.21 4.99 7.97
C VAL A 466 -13.30 4.13 7.36
N GLY A 467 -13.14 2.82 7.51
CA GLY A 467 -14.15 1.87 7.04
C GLY A 467 -14.78 1.11 8.19
N ASP A 468 -16.09 0.91 8.07
CA ASP A 468 -16.80 -0.02 8.94
C ASP A 468 -16.20 -1.41 8.84
N GLN A 469 -16.30 -2.19 9.91
CA GLN A 469 -15.64 -3.49 10.05
C GLN A 469 -16.60 -4.59 10.47
N THR A 470 -16.17 -5.82 10.30
CA THR A 470 -16.83 -7.00 10.88
C THR A 470 -15.82 -7.84 11.64
N ILE A 471 -16.10 -8.13 12.89
CA ILE A 471 -15.29 -9.05 13.71
C ILE A 471 -16.18 -10.22 14.15
N LYS A 472 -15.83 -11.41 13.71
CA LYS A 472 -16.54 -12.66 14.07
C LYS A 472 -18.06 -12.61 13.77
N GLY A 473 -18.45 -11.91 12.70
CA GLY A 473 -19.84 -11.74 12.30
C GLY A 473 -20.58 -10.57 12.98
N VAL A 474 -19.93 -9.87 13.90
CA VAL A 474 -20.46 -8.66 14.53
C VAL A 474 -20.05 -7.45 13.68
N PHE A 475 -21.03 -6.66 13.25
CA PHE A 475 -20.80 -5.41 12.54
C PHE A 475 -20.37 -4.32 13.52
N ILE A 476 -19.36 -3.55 13.13
CA ILE A 476 -18.80 -2.45 13.90
C ILE A 476 -18.97 -1.17 13.08
N PRO A 477 -19.91 -0.28 13.41
CA PRO A 477 -20.12 0.99 12.74
C PRO A 477 -19.04 2.00 13.18
N VAL A 478 -17.83 1.83 12.68
CA VAL A 478 -16.63 2.59 13.13
C VAL A 478 -16.86 4.08 12.98
N CYS A 479 -17.42 4.52 11.86
CA CYS A 479 -17.66 5.95 11.58
C CYS A 479 -18.62 6.58 12.60
N ASP A 480 -19.76 5.93 12.87
CA ASP A 480 -20.76 6.46 13.80
C ASP A 480 -20.24 6.48 15.23
N MET A 481 -19.46 5.45 15.62
CA MET A 481 -18.82 5.40 16.94
C MET A 481 -17.77 6.49 17.11
N LEU A 482 -16.95 6.78 16.09
CA LEU A 482 -15.97 7.88 16.15
C LEU A 482 -16.65 9.25 16.26
N ILE A 483 -17.79 9.46 15.60
CA ILE A 483 -18.59 10.67 15.74
C ILE A 483 -19.07 10.83 17.18
N GLU A 484 -19.65 9.77 17.79
CA GLU A 484 -20.09 9.80 19.20
C GLU A 484 -18.95 10.20 20.16
N LEU A 485 -17.75 9.63 19.93
CA LEU A 485 -16.56 9.95 20.74
C LEU A 485 -16.11 11.40 20.54
N ALA A 486 -16.16 11.90 19.30
CA ALA A 486 -15.72 13.25 18.96
C ALA A 486 -16.66 14.33 19.54
N GLU A 487 -17.97 14.10 19.46
CA GLU A 487 -18.97 15.01 20.06
C GLU A 487 -18.78 15.18 21.57
N GLU A 488 -18.41 14.12 22.26
CA GLU A 488 -18.11 14.16 23.68
C GLU A 488 -16.84 14.96 24.01
N ILE A 489 -15.84 14.97 23.12
CA ILE A 489 -14.63 15.80 23.26
C ILE A 489 -14.95 17.28 23.06
N GLY A 490 -16.00 17.62 22.31
CA GLY A 490 -16.42 18.98 22.00
C GLY A 490 -16.34 19.35 20.51
N TYR A 491 -16.03 18.41 19.62
CA TYR A 491 -16.16 18.61 18.18
C TYR A 491 -17.61 18.88 17.82
N LYS A 492 -17.82 19.70 16.79
CA LYS A 492 -19.13 20.14 16.32
C LYS A 492 -19.35 19.72 14.87
N ASN A 493 -20.55 19.88 14.38
CA ASN A 493 -20.90 19.60 12.98
C ASN A 493 -20.35 18.26 12.48
N CYS A 494 -20.27 17.28 13.40
CA CYS A 494 -19.76 15.95 13.10
C CYS A 494 -20.65 15.25 12.08
N ARG A 495 -20.06 14.77 11.00
CA ARG A 495 -20.79 14.09 9.91
C ARG A 495 -19.89 13.10 9.19
N LYS A 496 -20.50 12.25 8.38
CA LYS A 496 -19.77 11.36 7.48
C LYS A 496 -20.15 11.62 6.03
N GLU A 497 -19.17 11.47 5.15
CA GLU A 497 -19.29 11.59 3.70
C GLU A 497 -18.87 10.28 3.06
N SER A 498 -19.69 9.71 2.18
CA SER A 498 -19.39 8.43 1.56
C SER A 498 -18.20 8.54 0.61
N PHE A 499 -17.20 7.68 0.80
CA PHE A 499 -16.01 7.63 -0.03
C PHE A 499 -16.04 6.45 -1.00
N ARG A 500 -16.18 5.23 -0.49
CA ARG A 500 -16.31 4.01 -1.31
C ARG A 500 -16.93 2.86 -0.52
N ILE A 501 -17.32 1.81 -1.23
CA ILE A 501 -17.79 0.56 -0.62
C ILE A 501 -16.74 -0.53 -0.85
N ARG A 502 -16.27 -1.14 0.23
CA ARG A 502 -15.43 -2.33 0.22
C ARG A 502 -16.27 -3.58 0.46
N ARG A 503 -15.70 -4.75 0.24
CA ARG A 503 -16.33 -6.02 0.61
C ARG A 503 -15.50 -6.76 1.65
N SER A 504 -16.11 -7.30 2.67
CA SER A 504 -15.41 -8.10 3.66
C SER A 504 -14.82 -9.36 3.02
N THR A 505 -13.60 -9.71 3.40
CA THR A 505 -12.88 -10.86 2.84
C THR A 505 -13.48 -12.22 3.23
N GLY A 506 -14.31 -12.28 4.24
CA GLY A 506 -14.83 -13.53 4.81
C GLY A 506 -16.31 -13.81 4.54
N HIS A 507 -17.12 -12.78 4.36
CA HIS A 507 -18.58 -12.90 4.37
C HIS A 507 -19.28 -12.19 3.19
N ASP A 508 -18.53 -11.58 2.27
CA ASP A 508 -19.04 -10.79 1.13
C ASP A 508 -20.02 -9.66 1.53
N ILE A 509 -19.89 -9.17 2.76
CA ILE A 509 -20.71 -8.08 3.31
C ILE A 509 -20.16 -6.76 2.77
N PRO A 510 -20.99 -5.87 2.19
CA PRO A 510 -20.57 -4.53 1.83
C PRO A 510 -20.21 -3.75 3.09
N LEU A 511 -19.01 -3.19 3.12
CA LEU A 511 -18.49 -2.36 4.20
C LEU A 511 -18.24 -0.95 3.67
N PRO A 512 -19.02 0.04 4.08
CA PRO A 512 -18.75 1.43 3.77
C PRO A 512 -17.35 1.82 4.26
N GLU A 513 -16.67 2.62 3.48
CA GLU A 513 -15.49 3.38 3.87
C GLU A 513 -15.82 4.84 3.62
N ASP A 514 -15.93 5.57 4.70
CA ASP A 514 -16.44 6.94 4.70
C ASP A 514 -15.37 7.91 5.22
N ILE A 515 -15.58 9.18 4.99
CA ILE A 515 -14.79 10.25 5.58
C ILE A 515 -15.60 10.81 6.75
N VAL A 516 -15.14 10.58 7.97
CA VAL A 516 -15.67 11.25 9.17
C VAL A 516 -15.08 12.64 9.22
N ILE A 517 -15.93 13.66 9.28
CA ILE A 517 -15.58 15.07 9.28
C ILE A 517 -15.99 15.67 10.63
N LEU A 518 -15.01 16.20 11.34
CA LEU A 518 -15.14 16.80 12.66
C LEU A 518 -14.70 18.27 12.58
N GLU A 519 -15.45 19.19 13.17
CA GLU A 519 -15.12 20.62 13.22
C GLU A 519 -14.86 21.05 14.67
N LYS A 520 -13.81 21.87 14.89
CA LYS A 520 -13.51 22.43 16.20
C LYS A 520 -14.30 23.69 16.48
#